data_de7474b902197be37ea780bfc682535e
#
_entry.id   de7474b902197be37ea780bfc682535e
#
_cell.length_a   1.000
_cell.length_b   1.000
_cell.length_c   1.000
_cell.angle_alpha   90.00
_cell.angle_beta   90.00
_cell.angle_gamma   90.00
#
_symmetry.space_group_name_H-M   'P 1'
#
loop_
_entity.id
_entity.type
_entity.pdbx_description
1 polymer ?
#
loop_
_entity_poly.entity_id
_entity_poly.type
_entity_poly.pdbx_seq_one_letter_code
_entity_poly.pdbx_strand_id
1 'polypeptide(L)'
;DYEVDYVTKGNDVIEITFNKEYDLYIFDINVPDIDGLEILKSLRDADDSTPAIFISAMTDLNTFLKGFEVGADDFIKKPFYPEELIVKVNLKLSSNKKEIAFNDIVYLPKNKQLFKNNENIYLTQIQLNLFELFINNKNRIIAQEELYDCLEKPTGNALRFHINKLKNLTELNIKNIRGQGYIFESS
;
A
#
# COMPACT_ATOMS: atom_id res chain seq x y z
N ASP A 1 -1.80 -7.99 7.23
CA ASP A 1 -0.62 -8.87 7.34
C ASP A 1 0.36 -8.52 6.21
N TYR A 2 1.67 -8.62 6.48
CA TYR A 2 2.74 -8.39 5.52
C TYR A 2 3.50 -9.71 5.30
N GLU A 3 3.95 -9.95 4.06
CA GLU A 3 4.97 -10.95 3.80
C GLU A 3 6.33 -10.27 3.98
N VAL A 4 7.22 -10.86 4.78
CA VAL A 4 8.49 -10.25 5.13
C VAL A 4 9.63 -11.24 4.87
N ASP A 5 10.57 -10.85 4.01
CA ASP A 5 11.85 -11.51 3.86
C ASP A 5 12.87 -10.82 4.76
N TYR A 6 13.77 -11.59 5.33
CA TYR A 6 14.76 -11.10 6.29
C TYR A 6 16.15 -11.65 5.97
N VAL A 7 17.11 -10.74 5.88
CA VAL A 7 18.53 -11.06 5.68
C VAL A 7 19.41 -10.32 6.68
N THR A 8 20.57 -10.85 6.97
CA THR A 8 21.51 -10.30 7.96
C THR A 8 22.80 -9.74 7.37
N LYS A 9 22.98 -9.88 6.07
CA LYS A 9 24.15 -9.40 5.33
C LYS A 9 23.71 -8.54 4.15
N GLY A 10 24.47 -7.50 3.86
CA GLY A 10 24.17 -6.59 2.76
C GLY A 10 24.28 -7.27 1.38
N ASN A 11 25.24 -8.17 1.18
CA ASN A 11 25.37 -8.91 -0.06
C ASN A 11 24.14 -9.78 -0.38
N ASP A 12 23.51 -10.36 0.64
CA ASP A 12 22.32 -11.19 0.45
C ASP A 12 21.12 -10.34 -0.05
N VAL A 13 21.10 -9.03 0.27
CA VAL A 13 20.06 -8.10 -0.24
C VAL A 13 20.12 -8.03 -1.75
N ILE A 14 21.31 -7.85 -2.33
CA ILE A 14 21.49 -7.73 -3.79
C ILE A 14 20.99 -9.01 -4.49
N GLU A 15 21.26 -10.18 -3.91
CA GLU A 15 20.82 -11.46 -4.47
C GLU A 15 19.30 -11.62 -4.44
N ILE A 16 18.64 -11.31 -3.31
CA ILE A 16 17.19 -11.50 -3.19
C ILE A 16 16.42 -10.47 -4.01
N THR A 17 16.88 -9.22 -4.10
CA THR A 17 16.23 -8.17 -4.89
C THR A 17 16.36 -8.37 -6.39
N PHE A 18 17.38 -9.11 -6.84
CA PHE A 18 17.49 -9.53 -8.23
C PHE A 18 16.40 -10.54 -8.64
N ASN A 19 15.95 -11.37 -7.69
CA ASN A 19 15.02 -12.47 -7.95
C ASN A 19 13.57 -12.16 -7.55
N LYS A 20 13.34 -11.14 -6.73
CA LYS A 20 12.01 -10.81 -6.20
C LYS A 20 11.84 -9.30 -6.09
N GLU A 21 10.67 -8.79 -6.52
CA GLU A 21 10.27 -7.39 -6.29
C GLU A 21 9.70 -7.23 -4.89
N TYR A 22 9.96 -6.07 -4.29
CA TYR A 22 9.47 -5.69 -2.97
C TYR A 22 8.70 -4.36 -3.04
N ASP A 23 7.74 -4.19 -2.14
CA ASP A 23 6.97 -2.95 -2.03
C ASP A 23 7.63 -1.92 -1.10
N LEU A 24 8.55 -2.37 -0.23
CA LEU A 24 9.26 -1.52 0.73
C LEU A 24 10.54 -2.20 1.22
N TYR A 25 11.60 -1.43 1.33
CA TYR A 25 12.84 -1.83 2.00
C TYR A 25 12.93 -1.21 3.39
N ILE A 26 13.44 -1.99 4.33
CA ILE A 26 13.79 -1.52 5.67
C ILE A 26 15.23 -1.93 5.93
N PHE A 27 16.13 -0.96 5.99
CA PHE A 27 17.56 -1.21 6.16
C PHE A 27 18.07 -0.68 7.49
N ASP A 28 18.85 -1.49 8.21
CA ASP A 28 19.78 -0.95 9.19
C ASP A 28 20.97 -0.34 8.44
N ILE A 29 21.42 0.84 8.85
CA ILE A 29 22.61 1.46 8.27
C ILE A 29 23.85 0.63 8.63
N ASN A 30 23.94 0.19 9.90
CA ASN A 30 25.10 -0.55 10.39
C ASN A 30 24.88 -2.06 10.26
N VAL A 31 25.07 -2.60 9.08
CA VAL A 31 25.06 -4.06 8.83
C VAL A 31 26.48 -4.54 8.53
N PRO A 32 26.78 -5.84 8.79
CA PRO A 32 28.04 -6.43 8.37
C PRO A 32 28.21 -6.39 6.85
N ASP A 33 29.46 -6.37 6.38
CA ASP A 33 29.93 -6.44 4.99
C ASP A 33 29.70 -5.17 4.14
N ILE A 34 28.47 -4.75 3.89
CA ILE A 34 28.16 -3.53 3.10
C ILE A 34 27.24 -2.62 3.92
N ASP A 35 27.58 -1.32 3.98
CA ASP A 35 26.76 -0.29 4.63
C ASP A 35 25.37 -0.19 3.96
N GLY A 36 24.33 -0.03 4.78
CA GLY A 36 22.96 0.12 4.28
C GLY A 36 22.78 1.27 3.27
N LEU A 37 23.57 2.34 3.38
CA LEU A 37 23.59 3.45 2.42
C LEU A 37 24.14 3.00 1.05
N GLU A 38 25.19 2.18 1.04
CA GLU A 38 25.77 1.63 -0.19
C GLU A 38 24.82 0.64 -0.85
N ILE A 39 24.10 -0.16 -0.06
CA ILE A 39 23.06 -1.07 -0.58
C ILE A 39 21.98 -0.27 -1.30
N LEU A 40 21.40 0.75 -0.64
CA LEU A 40 20.35 1.55 -1.24
C LEU A 40 20.85 2.29 -2.49
N LYS A 41 22.05 2.83 -2.45
CA LYS A 41 22.66 3.46 -3.62
C LYS A 41 22.77 2.49 -4.79
N SER A 42 23.23 1.25 -4.55
CA SER A 42 23.34 0.22 -5.59
C SER A 42 21.99 -0.13 -6.22
N LEU A 43 20.92 -0.18 -5.41
CA LEU A 43 19.57 -0.41 -5.90
C LEU A 43 19.09 0.78 -6.76
N ARG A 44 19.34 2.02 -6.34
CA ARG A 44 19.00 3.23 -7.11
C ARG A 44 19.77 3.33 -8.41
N ASP A 45 21.06 2.97 -8.40
CA ASP A 45 21.90 2.89 -9.63
C ASP A 45 21.40 1.82 -10.62
N ALA A 46 20.64 0.83 -10.12
CA ALA A 46 19.95 -0.18 -10.92
C ALA A 46 18.49 0.19 -11.29
N ASP A 47 18.11 1.47 -11.19
CA ASP A 47 16.75 1.99 -11.44
C ASP A 47 15.65 1.41 -10.52
N ASP A 48 16.01 0.80 -9.40
CA ASP A 48 15.05 0.37 -8.40
C ASP A 48 14.57 1.57 -7.56
N SER A 49 13.31 1.93 -7.73
CA SER A 49 12.65 3.04 -7.04
C SER A 49 11.81 2.61 -5.85
N THR A 50 11.92 1.36 -5.41
CA THR A 50 11.20 0.84 -4.24
C THR A 50 11.49 1.70 -3.02
N PRO A 51 10.47 2.18 -2.28
CA PRO A 51 10.70 3.01 -1.10
C PRO A 51 11.56 2.32 -0.07
N ALA A 52 12.36 3.12 0.63
CA ALA A 52 13.28 2.62 1.64
C ALA A 52 13.20 3.44 2.94
N ILE A 53 13.11 2.73 4.06
CA ILE A 53 13.18 3.30 5.41
C ILE A 53 14.50 2.84 6.04
N PHE A 54 15.31 3.79 6.52
CA PHE A 54 16.46 3.44 7.33
C PHE A 54 16.12 3.36 8.82
N ILE A 55 16.69 2.36 9.49
CA ILE A 55 16.67 2.25 10.94
C ILE A 55 18.12 2.44 11.42
N SER A 56 18.37 3.41 12.32
CA SER A 56 19.74 3.70 12.74
C SER A 56 19.83 4.15 14.20
N ALA A 57 20.91 3.72 14.89
CA ALA A 57 21.31 4.29 16.17
C ALA A 57 22.05 5.63 16.00
N MET A 58 22.43 6.00 14.78
CA MET A 58 23.18 7.22 14.52
C MET A 58 22.35 8.48 14.75
N THR A 59 23.00 9.48 15.32
CA THR A 59 22.39 10.76 15.68
C THR A 59 23.01 11.94 14.92
N ASP A 60 24.02 11.68 14.09
CA ASP A 60 24.69 12.73 13.37
C ASP A 60 23.92 13.14 12.08
N LEU A 61 23.87 14.44 11.87
CA LEU A 61 23.16 15.06 10.77
C LEU A 61 23.70 14.62 9.39
N ASN A 62 25.00 14.35 9.30
CA ASN A 62 25.63 14.03 8.01
C ASN A 62 25.15 12.66 7.50
N THR A 63 25.07 11.64 8.35
CA THR A 63 24.54 10.32 7.98
C THR A 63 23.07 10.41 7.60
N PHE A 64 22.29 11.22 8.31
CA PHE A 64 20.89 11.46 7.99
C PHE A 64 20.74 12.12 6.60
N LEU A 65 21.51 13.17 6.30
CA LEU A 65 21.49 13.84 5.00
C LEU A 65 21.94 12.91 3.88
N LYS A 66 23.02 12.15 4.06
CA LYS A 66 23.48 11.17 3.08
C LYS A 66 22.40 10.12 2.74
N GLY A 67 21.64 9.67 3.74
CA GLY A 67 20.57 8.72 3.52
C GLY A 67 19.50 9.26 2.57
N PHE A 68 19.09 10.53 2.71
CA PHE A 68 18.17 11.13 1.74
C PHE A 68 18.82 11.39 0.38
N GLU A 69 20.10 11.76 0.36
CA GLU A 69 20.85 11.94 -0.91
C GLU A 69 20.92 10.65 -1.73
N VAL A 70 21.05 9.49 -1.09
CA VAL A 70 21.01 8.19 -1.78
C VAL A 70 19.60 7.67 -2.08
N GLY A 71 18.57 8.44 -1.72
CA GLY A 71 17.18 8.15 -2.06
C GLY A 71 16.39 7.38 -1.03
N ALA A 72 16.70 7.52 0.26
CA ALA A 72 15.83 7.05 1.34
C ALA A 72 14.56 7.90 1.42
N ASP A 73 13.46 7.28 1.79
CA ASP A 73 12.16 7.91 1.93
C ASP A 73 11.83 8.32 3.37
N ASP A 74 12.46 7.67 4.34
CA ASP A 74 12.22 7.93 5.76
C ASP A 74 13.31 7.32 6.65
N PHE A 75 13.32 7.73 7.93
CA PHE A 75 14.22 7.25 8.96
C PHE A 75 13.51 6.92 10.25
N ILE A 76 14.02 5.92 10.97
CA ILE A 76 13.62 5.57 12.33
C ILE A 76 14.88 5.53 13.20
N LYS A 77 14.86 6.27 14.29
CA LYS A 77 15.96 6.30 15.25
C LYS A 77 15.82 5.18 16.27
N LYS A 78 16.87 4.41 16.52
CA LYS A 78 16.97 3.47 17.63
C LYS A 78 17.27 4.19 18.95
N PRO A 79 16.60 3.81 20.07
CA PRO A 79 15.52 2.85 20.19
C PRO A 79 14.17 3.41 19.69
N PHE A 80 13.31 2.57 19.13
CA PHE A 80 11.98 2.96 18.63
C PHE A 80 10.91 1.98 19.13
N TYR A 81 9.67 2.44 19.13
CA TYR A 81 8.52 1.57 19.40
C TYR A 81 8.09 0.85 18.13
N PRO A 82 7.70 -0.45 18.20
CA PRO A 82 7.21 -1.20 17.02
C PRO A 82 6.07 -0.48 16.29
N GLU A 83 5.22 0.21 17.02
CA GLU A 83 4.10 0.98 16.48
C GLU A 83 4.55 2.11 15.55
N GLU A 84 5.69 2.76 15.85
CA GLU A 84 6.28 3.80 15.00
C GLU A 84 6.66 3.21 13.63
N LEU A 85 7.31 2.05 13.61
CA LEU A 85 7.66 1.34 12.39
C LEU A 85 6.40 0.99 11.59
N ILE A 86 5.39 0.42 12.23
CA ILE A 86 4.13 0.02 11.59
C ILE A 86 3.44 1.23 10.93
N VAL A 87 3.40 2.37 11.61
CA VAL A 87 2.81 3.60 11.06
C VAL A 87 3.56 4.05 9.81
N LYS A 88 4.90 4.10 9.85
CA LYS A 88 5.73 4.50 8.71
C LYS A 88 5.61 3.53 7.53
N VAL A 89 5.62 2.22 7.79
CA VAL A 89 5.38 1.17 6.77
C VAL A 89 4.02 1.39 6.10
N ASN A 90 2.95 1.54 6.89
CA ASN A 90 1.61 1.77 6.35
C ASN A 90 1.55 3.02 5.47
N LEU A 91 2.18 4.12 5.90
CA LEU A 91 2.22 5.36 5.14
C LEU A 91 2.95 5.18 3.79
N LYS A 92 4.10 4.49 3.79
CA LYS A 92 4.88 4.26 2.56
C LYS A 92 4.17 3.32 1.59
N LEU A 93 3.65 2.20 2.06
CA LEU A 93 2.90 1.25 1.23
C LEU A 93 1.60 1.86 0.69
N SER A 94 0.93 2.73 1.46
CA SER A 94 -0.25 3.46 0.98
C SER A 94 0.10 4.49 -0.09
N SER A 95 1.28 5.15 0.01
CA SER A 95 1.74 6.13 -0.99
C SER A 95 2.19 5.49 -2.30
N ASN A 96 2.60 4.23 -2.26
CA ASN A 96 3.13 3.49 -3.41
C ASN A 96 2.07 2.70 -4.18
N LYS A 97 0.81 2.71 -3.77
CA LYS A 97 -0.23 2.09 -4.58
C LYS A 97 -0.24 2.80 -5.94
N LYS A 98 0.33 2.10 -6.94
CA LYS A 98 0.27 2.49 -8.36
C LYS A 98 -1.18 2.78 -8.73
N GLU A 99 -1.37 3.65 -9.71
CA GLU A 99 -2.65 3.83 -10.36
C GLU A 99 -3.32 2.47 -10.63
N ILE A 100 -4.56 2.30 -10.20
CA ILE A 100 -5.34 1.10 -10.43
C ILE A 100 -6.28 1.39 -11.59
N ALA A 101 -5.96 0.86 -12.76
CA ALA A 101 -6.79 0.97 -13.95
C ALA A 101 -7.55 -0.35 -14.21
N PHE A 102 -8.85 -0.23 -14.49
CA PHE A 102 -9.69 -1.34 -14.96
C PHE A 102 -10.88 -0.79 -15.75
N ASN A 103 -11.07 -1.32 -16.95
CA ASN A 103 -12.00 -0.78 -17.94
C ASN A 103 -11.74 0.72 -18.19
N ASP A 104 -12.78 1.54 -18.03
CA ASP A 104 -12.76 3.00 -18.16
C ASP A 104 -12.53 3.74 -16.84
N ILE A 105 -12.18 3.01 -15.78
CA ILE A 105 -11.93 3.55 -14.44
C ILE A 105 -10.44 3.61 -14.16
N VAL A 106 -10.01 4.76 -13.62
CA VAL A 106 -8.67 5.00 -13.10
C VAL A 106 -8.81 5.48 -11.66
N TYR A 107 -8.24 4.74 -10.73
CA TYR A 107 -8.19 5.11 -9.33
C TYR A 107 -6.77 5.47 -8.92
N LEU A 108 -6.61 6.65 -8.32
CA LEU A 108 -5.36 7.15 -7.76
C LEU A 108 -5.41 7.02 -6.23
N PRO A 109 -4.88 5.93 -5.64
CA PRO A 109 -5.00 5.66 -4.21
C PRO A 109 -4.37 6.75 -3.33
N LYS A 110 -3.27 7.35 -3.79
CA LYS A 110 -2.56 8.43 -3.09
C LYS A 110 -3.46 9.64 -2.80
N ASN A 111 -4.27 10.01 -3.77
CA ASN A 111 -5.14 11.20 -3.68
C ASN A 111 -6.60 10.81 -3.38
N LYS A 112 -6.90 9.50 -3.30
CA LYS A 112 -8.26 8.96 -3.20
C LYS A 112 -9.19 9.49 -4.29
N GLN A 113 -8.65 9.69 -5.49
CA GLN A 113 -9.37 10.21 -6.64
C GLN A 113 -9.73 9.09 -7.60
N LEU A 114 -10.96 9.12 -8.08
CA LEU A 114 -11.51 8.17 -9.01
C LEU A 114 -11.93 8.90 -10.30
N PHE A 115 -11.48 8.39 -11.43
CA PHE A 115 -11.86 8.90 -12.75
C PHE A 115 -12.57 7.80 -13.54
N LYS A 116 -13.55 8.20 -14.35
CA LYS A 116 -14.19 7.36 -15.36
C LYS A 116 -14.23 8.12 -16.67
N ASN A 117 -13.73 7.56 -17.76
CA ASN A 117 -13.58 8.23 -19.04
C ASN A 117 -12.90 9.62 -18.92
N ASN A 118 -11.86 9.75 -18.06
CA ASN A 118 -11.15 10.97 -17.71
C ASN A 118 -11.98 12.03 -16.94
N GLU A 119 -13.23 11.74 -16.53
CA GLU A 119 -14.03 12.59 -15.68
C GLU A 119 -13.93 12.17 -14.22
N ASN A 120 -13.76 13.13 -13.29
CA ASN A 120 -13.64 12.83 -11.87
C ASN A 120 -14.98 12.37 -11.29
N ILE A 121 -14.98 11.24 -10.60
CA ILE A 121 -16.13 10.74 -9.85
C ILE A 121 -15.95 11.02 -8.37
N TYR A 122 -16.90 11.73 -7.78
CA TYR A 122 -16.89 12.01 -6.35
C TYR A 122 -17.65 10.92 -5.58
N LEU A 123 -16.92 10.19 -4.75
CA LEU A 123 -17.47 9.21 -3.82
C LEU A 123 -17.56 9.80 -2.41
N THR A 124 -18.63 9.47 -1.68
CA THR A 124 -18.66 9.70 -0.23
C THR A 124 -17.64 8.81 0.46
N GLN A 125 -17.27 9.12 1.71
CA GLN A 125 -16.30 8.32 2.45
C GLN A 125 -16.72 6.84 2.55
N ILE A 126 -17.99 6.57 2.80
CA ILE A 126 -18.54 5.20 2.83
C ILE A 126 -18.40 4.50 1.47
N GLN A 127 -18.73 5.20 0.39
CA GLN A 127 -18.59 4.64 -0.97
C GLN A 127 -17.12 4.39 -1.33
N LEU A 128 -16.23 5.27 -0.91
CA LEU A 128 -14.80 5.10 -1.14
C LEU A 128 -14.25 3.89 -0.37
N ASN A 129 -14.62 3.72 0.90
CA ASN A 129 -14.21 2.57 1.71
C ASN A 129 -14.71 1.25 1.08
N LEU A 130 -15.97 1.22 0.66
CA LEU A 130 -16.53 0.06 -0.06
C LEU A 130 -15.82 -0.21 -1.40
N PHE A 131 -15.53 0.85 -2.16
CA PHE A 131 -14.80 0.75 -3.41
C PHE A 131 -13.40 0.16 -3.19
N GLU A 132 -12.63 0.71 -2.24
CA GLU A 132 -11.30 0.22 -1.90
C GLU A 132 -11.34 -1.25 -1.43
N LEU A 133 -12.34 -1.61 -0.64
CA LEU A 133 -12.52 -2.98 -0.17
C LEU A 133 -12.77 -3.95 -1.35
N PHE A 134 -13.61 -3.56 -2.32
CA PHE A 134 -13.88 -4.38 -3.50
C PHE A 134 -12.68 -4.51 -4.42
N ILE A 135 -11.98 -3.41 -4.73
CA ILE A 135 -10.86 -3.44 -5.68
C ILE A 135 -9.63 -4.18 -5.12
N ASN A 136 -9.45 -4.16 -3.80
CA ASN A 136 -8.38 -4.91 -3.13
C ASN A 136 -8.70 -6.40 -2.94
N ASN A 137 -9.96 -6.80 -3.14
CA ASN A 137 -10.44 -8.18 -2.97
C ASN A 137 -11.18 -8.68 -4.23
N LYS A 138 -10.60 -8.41 -5.41
CA LYS A 138 -11.17 -8.86 -6.69
C LYS A 138 -11.42 -10.36 -6.69
N ASN A 139 -12.57 -10.76 -7.22
CA ASN A 139 -12.99 -12.17 -7.36
C ASN A 139 -13.09 -12.96 -6.03
N ARG A 140 -13.01 -12.27 -4.86
CA ARG A 140 -13.28 -12.84 -3.55
C ARG A 140 -14.68 -12.42 -3.08
N ILE A 141 -15.41 -13.36 -2.45
CA ILE A 141 -16.65 -13.02 -1.74
C ILE A 141 -16.25 -12.28 -0.44
N ILE A 142 -16.75 -11.07 -0.29
CA ILE A 142 -16.58 -10.26 0.92
C ILE A 142 -17.82 -10.48 1.78
N ALA A 143 -17.61 -10.96 3.00
CA ALA A 143 -18.70 -11.22 3.94
C ALA A 143 -19.45 -9.93 4.28
N GLN A 144 -20.73 -10.06 4.64
CA GLN A 144 -21.58 -8.92 4.96
C GLN A 144 -21.05 -8.15 6.18
N GLU A 145 -20.45 -8.85 7.13
CA GLU A 145 -19.83 -8.30 8.34
C GLU A 145 -18.65 -7.38 7.97
N GLU A 146 -17.75 -7.82 7.07
CA GLU A 146 -16.63 -6.99 6.58
C GLU A 146 -17.13 -5.71 5.90
N LEU A 147 -18.23 -5.79 5.15
CA LEU A 147 -18.83 -4.64 4.47
C LEU A 147 -19.50 -3.68 5.45
N TYR A 148 -20.01 -4.19 6.57
CA TYR A 148 -20.61 -3.37 7.61
C TYR A 148 -19.61 -2.45 8.32
N ASP A 149 -18.34 -2.85 8.41
CA ASP A 149 -17.26 -2.03 8.98
C ASP A 149 -17.03 -0.73 8.20
N CYS A 150 -17.49 -0.69 6.94
CA CYS A 150 -17.45 0.54 6.13
C CYS A 150 -18.56 1.55 6.48
N LEU A 151 -19.56 1.17 7.26
CA LEU A 151 -20.77 1.97 7.53
C LEU A 151 -20.80 2.52 8.95
N GLU A 152 -21.19 3.78 9.10
CA GLU A 152 -21.41 4.37 10.44
C GLU A 152 -22.60 3.71 11.19
N LYS A 153 -23.63 3.33 10.45
CA LYS A 153 -24.81 2.62 10.97
C LYS A 153 -25.03 1.37 10.13
N PRO A 154 -24.49 0.21 10.56
CA PRO A 154 -24.57 -1.02 9.78
C PRO A 154 -26.00 -1.58 9.75
N THR A 155 -26.62 -1.51 8.57
CA THR A 155 -27.90 -2.15 8.28
C THR A 155 -27.88 -2.70 6.85
N GLY A 156 -28.60 -3.79 6.61
CA GLY A 156 -28.67 -4.39 5.26
C GLY A 156 -29.24 -3.43 4.21
N ASN A 157 -30.13 -2.54 4.58
CA ASN A 157 -30.69 -1.53 3.68
C ASN A 157 -29.67 -0.44 3.36
N ALA A 158 -28.91 0.06 4.36
CA ALA A 158 -27.86 1.05 4.16
C ALA A 158 -26.73 0.49 3.26
N LEU A 159 -26.29 -0.75 3.54
CA LEU A 159 -25.28 -1.41 2.72
C LEU A 159 -25.74 -1.51 1.26
N ARG A 160 -26.96 -2.05 1.04
CA ARG A 160 -27.54 -2.17 -0.31
C ARG A 160 -27.64 -0.83 -1.02
N PHE A 161 -28.04 0.22 -0.32
CA PHE A 161 -28.12 1.58 -0.86
C PHE A 161 -26.73 2.07 -1.33
N HIS A 162 -25.70 1.97 -0.49
CA HIS A 162 -24.36 2.43 -0.86
C HIS A 162 -23.73 1.59 -1.97
N ILE A 163 -23.91 0.27 -1.97
CA ILE A 163 -23.45 -0.60 -3.07
C ILE A 163 -24.14 -0.25 -4.38
N ASN A 164 -25.47 -0.03 -4.38
CA ASN A 164 -26.18 0.35 -5.61
C ASN A 164 -25.71 1.72 -6.13
N LYS A 165 -25.50 2.69 -5.24
CA LYS A 165 -24.93 3.99 -5.62
C LYS A 165 -23.54 3.84 -6.22
N LEU A 166 -22.68 3.03 -5.61
CA LEU A 166 -21.34 2.75 -6.11
C LEU A 166 -21.39 2.09 -7.50
N LYS A 167 -22.23 1.07 -7.68
CA LYS A 167 -22.43 0.43 -8.98
C LYS A 167 -22.88 1.42 -10.06
N ASN A 168 -23.81 2.31 -9.75
CA ASN A 168 -24.32 3.29 -10.71
C ASN A 168 -23.24 4.31 -11.13
N LEU A 169 -22.34 4.67 -10.23
CA LEU A 169 -21.27 5.64 -10.49
C LEU A 169 -20.10 4.99 -11.25
N THR A 170 -19.78 3.75 -10.91
CA THR A 170 -18.56 3.08 -11.38
C THR A 170 -18.81 1.98 -12.40
N GLU A 171 -20.05 1.53 -12.56
CA GLU A 171 -20.42 0.36 -13.37
C GLU A 171 -19.68 -0.94 -13.01
N LEU A 172 -19.13 -0.99 -11.77
CA LEU A 172 -18.49 -2.22 -11.27
C LEU A 172 -19.45 -3.40 -11.26
N ASN A 173 -18.96 -4.55 -11.72
CA ASN A 173 -19.73 -5.80 -11.69
C ASN A 173 -19.76 -6.40 -10.28
N ILE A 174 -20.44 -5.71 -9.36
CA ILE A 174 -20.63 -6.19 -8.00
C ILE A 174 -21.91 -7.00 -7.92
N LYS A 175 -21.80 -8.28 -7.54
CA LYS A 175 -22.91 -9.21 -7.39
C LYS A 175 -23.18 -9.54 -5.93
N ASN A 176 -24.46 -9.71 -5.58
CA ASN A 176 -24.85 -10.25 -4.28
C ASN A 176 -24.85 -11.78 -4.34
N ILE A 177 -24.13 -12.40 -3.41
CA ILE A 177 -24.14 -13.86 -3.20
C ILE A 177 -25.02 -14.15 -1.98
N ARG A 178 -26.19 -14.68 -2.21
CA ARG A 178 -27.22 -14.88 -1.20
C ARG A 178 -26.67 -15.64 0.01
N GLY A 179 -26.82 -15.04 1.19
CA GLY A 179 -26.39 -15.63 2.46
C GLY A 179 -24.87 -15.61 2.72
N GLN A 180 -24.06 -15.04 1.81
CA GLN A 180 -22.60 -14.99 1.97
C GLN A 180 -22.06 -13.56 1.96
N GLY A 181 -22.56 -12.68 1.08
CA GLY A 181 -22.05 -11.31 0.96
C GLY A 181 -22.07 -10.79 -0.46
N TYR A 182 -21.02 -10.08 -0.85
CA TYR A 182 -20.89 -9.51 -2.20
C TYR A 182 -19.54 -9.84 -2.81
N ILE A 183 -19.50 -9.92 -4.14
CA ILE A 183 -18.27 -10.13 -4.91
C ILE A 183 -18.15 -9.07 -6.00
N PHE A 184 -16.96 -8.54 -6.21
CA PHE A 184 -16.60 -7.79 -7.41
C PHE A 184 -15.87 -8.72 -8.38
N GLU A 185 -16.50 -9.00 -9.53
CA GLU A 185 -15.88 -9.78 -10.60
C GLU A 185 -15.15 -8.81 -11.55
N SER A 186 -13.82 -8.86 -11.54
CA SER A 186 -13.01 -8.19 -12.55
C SER A 186 -12.86 -9.09 -13.77
N SER A 187 -13.27 -8.59 -14.92
CA SER A 187 -13.00 -9.23 -16.21
C SER A 187 -11.54 -9.28 -16.49
#